data_2e2c39bb0556fb30b328fcfb5e363cda
#
_entry.id   2e2c39bb0556fb30b328fcfb5e363cda
#
_cell.length_a   1.000
_cell.length_b   1.000
_cell.length_c   1.000
_cell.angle_alpha   90.00
_cell.angle_beta   90.00
_cell.angle_gamma   90.00
#
_symmetry.space_group_name_H-M   'P 1'
#
loop_
_entity.id
_entity.type
_entity.pdbx_description
1 polymer ?
#
loop_
_entity_poly.entity_id
_entity_poly.type
_entity_poly.pdbx_seq_one_letter_code
_entity_poly.pdbx_strand_id
1 'polypeptide(L)'
;VIAALANPERNVRRMWGTREALAALDLPPVIPVTYADVADLGRLVPPDAPHQGLVIEVDPLPEIWLGDLLEQGQADRRPLVILDQVTDPHNVGAVLRSAAAFDALGIVTQDRHAPPESGALARAASGALEIVPWVRVVNLARALDEIAEAGFWRIGLTGAANQTLAQAMGDARIALVLGAEGEGMRPNTEAHCDELARLPISPRVESLNISNAAAIALYAAAARGK
;
A
#
# COMPACT_ATOMS: atom_id res chain seq x y z
N VAL A 1 3.25 16.09 -1.37
CA VAL A 1 4.40 16.95 -1.04
C VAL A 1 4.59 17.02 0.47
N ILE A 2 3.60 17.51 1.26
CA ILE A 2 3.76 17.74 2.71
C ILE A 2 4.20 16.47 3.44
N ALA A 3 3.58 15.32 3.18
CA ALA A 3 3.94 14.06 3.83
C ALA A 3 5.40 13.66 3.53
N ALA A 4 5.86 13.85 2.28
CA ALA A 4 7.24 13.56 1.91
C ALA A 4 8.25 14.50 2.60
N LEU A 5 7.90 15.78 2.80
CA LEU A 5 8.72 16.73 3.54
C LEU A 5 8.81 16.40 5.04
N ALA A 6 7.76 15.78 5.58
CA ALA A 6 7.70 15.37 6.99
C ALA A 6 8.41 14.04 7.28
N ASN A 7 8.70 13.24 6.24
CA ASN A 7 9.35 11.94 6.41
C ASN A 7 10.89 12.09 6.41
N PRO A 8 11.58 11.79 7.52
CA PRO A 8 13.04 11.91 7.60
C PRO A 8 13.79 10.93 6.68
N GLU A 9 13.16 9.82 6.29
CA GLU A 9 13.74 8.85 5.37
C GLU A 9 13.62 9.26 3.89
N ARG A 10 12.81 10.31 3.59
CA ARG A 10 12.59 10.78 2.23
C ARG A 10 13.65 11.80 1.81
N ASN A 11 14.51 11.42 0.90
CA ASN A 11 15.45 12.36 0.29
C ASN A 11 14.76 13.22 -0.77
N VAL A 12 14.55 14.49 -0.49
CA VAL A 12 14.01 15.49 -1.43
C VAL A 12 15.16 16.14 -2.18
N ARG A 13 15.30 15.83 -3.47
CA ARG A 13 16.37 16.34 -4.33
C ARG A 13 16.14 17.78 -4.74
N ARG A 14 14.89 18.13 -5.05
CA ARG A 14 14.51 19.45 -5.55
C ARG A 14 13.02 19.71 -5.37
N MET A 15 12.67 20.97 -5.24
CA MET A 15 11.29 21.42 -5.13
C MET A 15 11.02 22.58 -6.07
N TRP A 16 9.85 22.57 -6.71
CA TRP A 16 9.33 23.69 -7.50
C TRP A 16 7.98 24.08 -6.93
N GLY A 17 7.70 25.40 -6.98
CA GLY A 17 6.39 25.86 -6.54
C GLY A 17 6.10 27.32 -6.89
N THR A 18 4.81 27.64 -6.83
CA THR A 18 4.40 29.04 -6.89
C THR A 18 4.81 29.77 -5.61
N ARG A 19 4.97 31.09 -5.70
CA ARG A 19 5.35 31.91 -4.53
C ARG A 19 4.37 31.72 -3.37
N GLU A 20 3.09 31.67 -3.68
CA GLU A 20 2.01 31.48 -2.70
C GLU A 20 2.08 30.12 -2.02
N ALA A 21 2.21 29.04 -2.80
CA ALA A 21 2.25 27.68 -2.27
C ALA A 21 3.52 27.42 -1.44
N LEU A 22 4.65 27.96 -1.86
CA LEU A 22 5.91 27.85 -1.11
C LEU A 22 5.91 28.68 0.18
N ALA A 23 5.28 29.85 0.18
CA ALA A 23 5.17 30.68 1.37
C ALA A 23 4.32 30.07 2.48
N ALA A 24 3.47 29.10 2.14
CA ALA A 24 2.65 28.36 3.10
C ALA A 24 3.39 27.18 3.78
N LEU A 25 4.65 26.92 3.40
CA LEU A 25 5.44 25.79 3.91
C LEU A 25 6.61 26.27 4.76
N ASP A 26 6.85 25.57 5.84
CA ASP A 26 8.10 25.67 6.61
C ASP A 26 9.12 24.70 6.00
N LEU A 27 10.00 25.23 5.14
CA LEU A 27 10.93 24.41 4.37
C LEU A 27 12.30 24.35 5.03
N PRO A 28 12.90 23.16 5.19
CA PRO A 28 14.29 23.04 5.57
C PRO A 28 15.20 23.78 4.58
N PRO A 29 16.17 24.58 5.03
CA PRO A 29 17.03 25.39 4.16
C PRO A 29 17.92 24.58 3.20
N VAL A 30 18.03 23.28 3.44
CA VAL A 30 18.85 22.36 2.64
C VAL A 30 18.16 21.93 1.34
N ILE A 31 16.84 22.12 1.19
CA ILE A 31 16.12 21.70 -0.02
C ILE A 31 16.26 22.78 -1.09
N PRO A 32 16.82 22.47 -2.28
CA PRO A 32 16.86 23.40 -3.39
C PRO A 32 15.45 23.73 -3.88
N VAL A 33 15.05 25.00 -3.79
CA VAL A 33 13.73 25.48 -4.19
C VAL A 33 13.82 26.35 -5.44
N THR A 34 12.95 26.09 -6.41
CA THR A 34 12.81 26.87 -7.63
C THR A 34 11.41 27.45 -7.74
N TYR A 35 11.29 28.76 -7.89
CA TYR A 35 10.02 29.39 -8.18
C TYR A 35 9.58 29.07 -9.62
N ALA A 36 8.35 28.63 -9.80
CA ALA A 36 7.76 28.29 -11.08
C ALA A 36 6.29 28.73 -11.13
N ASP A 37 5.81 29.08 -12.31
CA ASP A 37 4.38 29.32 -12.50
C ASP A 37 3.60 27.99 -12.71
N VAL A 38 2.28 28.07 -12.76
CA VAL A 38 1.41 26.90 -12.93
C VAL A 38 1.67 26.18 -14.26
N ALA A 39 2.00 26.92 -15.32
CA ALA A 39 2.27 26.34 -16.63
C ALA A 39 3.59 25.56 -16.64
N ASP A 40 4.62 26.10 -15.99
CA ASP A 40 5.92 25.45 -15.84
C ASP A 40 5.83 24.20 -14.95
N LEU A 41 5.07 24.27 -13.85
CA LEU A 41 4.80 23.10 -13.00
C LEU A 41 4.06 21.98 -13.75
N GLY A 42 3.10 22.34 -14.61
CA GLY A 42 2.39 21.40 -15.45
C GLY A 42 3.28 20.64 -16.44
N ARG A 43 4.45 21.19 -16.80
CA ARG A 43 5.45 20.51 -17.67
C ARG A 43 6.33 19.51 -16.92
N LEU A 44 6.39 19.61 -15.60
CA LEU A 44 7.19 18.73 -14.74
C LEU A 44 6.46 17.44 -14.35
N VAL A 45 5.15 17.38 -14.56
CA VAL A 45 4.29 16.25 -14.20
C VAL A 45 3.54 15.71 -15.43
N PRO A 46 3.01 14.47 -15.39
CA PRO A 46 2.16 13.98 -16.46
C PRO A 46 0.98 14.92 -16.75
N PRO A 47 0.48 14.96 -18.00
CA PRO A 47 -0.68 15.76 -18.36
C PRO A 47 -1.85 15.52 -17.38
N ASP A 48 -2.55 16.56 -17.04
CA ASP A 48 -3.70 16.55 -16.11
C ASP A 48 -3.41 16.10 -14.67
N ALA A 49 -2.15 15.92 -14.30
CA ALA A 49 -1.79 15.60 -12.92
C ALA A 49 -1.96 16.85 -12.02
N PRO A 50 -2.83 16.81 -11.00
CA PRO A 50 -3.02 17.95 -10.10
C PRO A 50 -1.77 18.15 -9.24
N HIS A 51 -1.11 19.31 -9.36
CA HIS A 51 0.09 19.65 -8.59
C HIS A 51 -0.15 20.68 -7.48
N GLN A 52 -1.31 21.37 -7.49
CA GLN A 52 -1.70 22.35 -6.46
C GLN A 52 -0.60 23.41 -6.15
N GLY A 53 0.12 23.82 -7.16
CA GLY A 53 1.20 24.80 -7.02
C GLY A 53 2.54 24.28 -6.50
N LEU A 54 2.71 22.98 -6.29
CA LEU A 54 3.92 22.33 -5.76
C LEU A 54 4.28 21.07 -6.51
N VAL A 55 5.55 20.90 -6.86
CA VAL A 55 6.14 19.68 -7.42
C VAL A 55 7.45 19.40 -6.68
N ILE A 56 7.70 18.13 -6.34
CA ILE A 56 8.97 17.68 -5.75
C ILE A 56 9.58 16.56 -6.58
N GLU A 57 10.89 16.53 -6.62
CA GLU A 57 11.69 15.41 -7.07
C GLU A 57 12.30 14.73 -5.84
N VAL A 58 12.03 13.44 -5.71
CA VAL A 58 12.47 12.66 -4.56
C VAL A 58 13.16 11.37 -5.00
N ASP A 59 14.05 10.85 -4.18
CA ASP A 59 14.51 9.48 -4.31
C ASP A 59 13.44 8.52 -3.82
N PRO A 60 13.40 7.27 -4.32
CA PRO A 60 12.60 6.21 -3.73
C PRO A 60 12.90 6.07 -2.23
N LEU A 61 11.92 5.61 -1.45
CA LEU A 61 12.16 5.25 -0.06
C LEU A 61 13.18 4.12 0.05
N PRO A 62 13.94 4.05 1.15
CA PRO A 62 14.82 2.92 1.42
C PRO A 62 14.07 1.59 1.36
N GLU A 63 14.72 0.55 0.83
CA GLU A 63 14.15 -0.79 0.82
C GLU A 63 13.99 -1.31 2.24
N ILE A 64 12.84 -1.93 2.51
CA ILE A 64 12.51 -2.59 3.76
C ILE A 64 12.53 -4.09 3.51
N TRP A 65 13.31 -4.85 4.30
CA TRP A 65 13.34 -6.30 4.21
C TRP A 65 12.15 -6.92 4.93
N LEU A 66 11.63 -8.00 4.38
CA LEU A 66 10.48 -8.70 4.97
C LEU A 66 10.78 -9.18 6.39
N GLY A 67 11.96 -9.76 6.61
CA GLY A 67 12.39 -10.22 7.93
C GLY A 67 12.37 -9.12 8.99
N ASP A 68 12.90 -7.94 8.67
CA ASP A 68 12.91 -6.79 9.58
C ASP A 68 11.49 -6.34 9.94
N LEU A 69 10.59 -6.30 8.96
CA LEU A 69 9.17 -5.96 9.18
C LEU A 69 8.49 -6.99 10.09
N LEU A 70 8.74 -8.28 9.86
CA LEU A 70 8.14 -9.35 10.66
C LEU A 70 8.67 -9.37 12.10
N GLU A 71 9.95 -9.07 12.31
CA GLU A 71 10.54 -8.95 13.64
C GLU A 71 9.95 -7.77 14.43
N GLN A 72 9.82 -6.60 13.81
CA GLN A 72 9.18 -5.44 14.43
C GLN A 72 7.73 -5.71 14.85
N GLY A 73 7.03 -6.52 14.07
CA GLY A 73 5.63 -6.88 14.32
C GLY A 73 5.42 -8.08 15.25
N GLN A 74 6.46 -8.68 15.85
CA GLN A 74 6.30 -9.93 16.65
C GLN A 74 5.34 -9.80 17.82
N ALA A 75 5.28 -8.65 18.46
CA ALA A 75 4.48 -8.41 19.67
C ALA A 75 3.08 -7.85 19.39
N ASP A 76 2.72 -7.55 18.15
CA ASP A 76 1.48 -6.90 17.83
C ASP A 76 0.55 -7.74 16.94
N ARG A 77 -0.72 -7.34 16.84
CA ARG A 77 -1.76 -8.01 16.06
C ARG A 77 -2.14 -7.26 14.79
N ARG A 78 -1.36 -6.26 14.40
CA ARG A 78 -1.63 -5.51 13.18
C ARG A 78 -1.64 -6.44 11.97
N PRO A 79 -2.64 -6.33 11.08
CA PRO A 79 -2.71 -7.17 9.90
C PRO A 79 -1.61 -6.82 8.91
N LEU A 80 -1.10 -7.83 8.19
CA LEU A 80 -0.25 -7.65 7.03
C LEU A 80 -1.08 -7.78 5.76
N VAL A 81 -0.78 -7.01 4.72
CA VAL A 81 -1.47 -7.09 3.43
C VAL A 81 -0.51 -7.57 2.35
N ILE A 82 -0.90 -8.58 1.61
CA ILE A 82 -0.12 -9.14 0.49
C ILE A 82 -0.91 -8.93 -0.80
N LEU A 83 -0.26 -8.32 -1.80
CA LEU A 83 -0.86 -8.05 -3.10
C LEU A 83 -0.19 -8.91 -4.18
N ASP A 84 -0.96 -9.79 -4.80
CA ASP A 84 -0.52 -10.65 -5.89
C ASP A 84 -0.91 -10.05 -7.24
N GLN A 85 0.09 -9.65 -8.04
CA GLN A 85 -0.05 -9.10 -9.40
C GLN A 85 -0.88 -7.81 -9.51
N VAL A 86 -0.88 -6.97 -8.49
CA VAL A 86 -1.56 -5.67 -8.51
C VAL A 86 -0.64 -4.62 -9.10
N THR A 87 -0.81 -4.33 -10.38
CA THR A 87 0.09 -3.46 -11.17
C THR A 87 -0.37 -2.01 -11.30
N ASP A 88 -1.65 -1.72 -11.01
CA ASP A 88 -2.18 -0.36 -11.07
C ASP A 88 -1.72 0.47 -9.88
N PRO A 89 -0.98 1.59 -10.10
CA PRO A 89 -0.52 2.48 -9.05
C PRO A 89 -1.66 3.12 -8.25
N HIS A 90 -2.83 3.31 -8.86
CA HIS A 90 -4.00 3.85 -8.14
C HIS A 90 -4.55 2.85 -7.13
N ASN A 91 -4.63 1.57 -7.49
CA ASN A 91 -5.08 0.52 -6.58
C ASN A 91 -4.08 0.32 -5.44
N VAL A 92 -2.79 0.19 -5.73
CA VAL A 92 -1.75 0.06 -4.68
C VAL A 92 -1.74 1.26 -3.76
N GLY A 93 -1.82 2.49 -4.31
CA GLY A 93 -1.89 3.71 -3.51
C GLY A 93 -3.13 3.76 -2.60
N ALA A 94 -4.29 3.34 -3.10
CA ALA A 94 -5.53 3.28 -2.31
C ALA A 94 -5.46 2.20 -1.22
N VAL A 95 -4.80 1.06 -1.47
CA VAL A 95 -4.54 0.03 -0.46
C VAL A 95 -3.61 0.56 0.62
N LEU A 96 -2.51 1.26 0.26
CA LEU A 96 -1.63 1.93 1.22
C LEU A 96 -2.41 2.88 2.13
N ARG A 97 -3.30 3.69 1.56
CA ARG A 97 -4.15 4.61 2.32
C ARG A 97 -5.04 3.89 3.31
N SER A 98 -5.64 2.77 2.91
CA SER A 98 -6.46 1.93 3.79
C SER A 98 -5.61 1.24 4.85
N ALA A 99 -4.42 0.77 4.50
CA ALA A 99 -3.46 0.17 5.42
C ALA A 99 -3.05 1.17 6.53
N ALA A 100 -2.78 2.43 6.17
CA ALA A 100 -2.54 3.49 7.14
C ALA A 100 -3.75 3.76 8.05
N ALA A 101 -4.96 3.83 7.46
CA ALA A 101 -6.17 4.15 8.20
C ALA A 101 -6.56 3.07 9.22
N PHE A 102 -6.23 1.81 8.95
CA PHE A 102 -6.54 0.66 9.82
C PHE A 102 -5.31 0.09 10.52
N ASP A 103 -4.22 0.85 10.58
CA ASP A 103 -2.98 0.51 11.28
C ASP A 103 -2.43 -0.87 10.90
N ALA A 104 -2.33 -1.15 9.60
CA ALA A 104 -1.68 -2.36 9.12
C ALA A 104 -0.17 -2.32 9.40
N LEU A 105 0.43 -3.49 9.65
CA LEU A 105 1.87 -3.63 9.85
C LEU A 105 2.66 -3.18 8.62
N GLY A 106 2.14 -3.46 7.43
CA GLY A 106 2.73 -3.09 6.16
C GLY A 106 2.02 -3.76 4.99
N ILE A 107 2.52 -3.50 3.77
CA ILE A 107 2.10 -4.23 2.57
C ILE A 107 3.29 -4.94 1.93
N VAL A 108 3.03 -6.10 1.32
CA VAL A 108 4.02 -6.92 0.60
C VAL A 108 3.57 -7.09 -0.84
N THR A 109 4.44 -6.82 -1.79
CA THR A 109 4.18 -7.00 -3.22
C THR A 109 5.32 -7.75 -3.88
N GLN A 110 5.05 -8.41 -5.01
CA GLN A 110 6.12 -8.97 -5.82
C GLN A 110 6.72 -7.86 -6.70
N ASP A 111 8.03 -7.65 -6.64
CA ASP A 111 8.72 -6.54 -7.30
C ASP A 111 8.41 -6.41 -8.80
N ARG A 112 8.48 -7.51 -9.56
CA ARG A 112 8.21 -7.52 -11.00
C ARG A 112 6.77 -7.23 -11.40
N HIS A 113 5.84 -7.36 -10.46
CA HIS A 113 4.39 -7.24 -10.65
C HIS A 113 3.77 -6.19 -9.72
N ALA A 114 4.57 -5.24 -9.28
CA ALA A 114 4.13 -4.06 -8.56
C ALA A 114 4.43 -2.80 -9.38
N PRO A 115 3.63 -1.75 -9.27
CA PRO A 115 3.93 -0.48 -9.92
C PRO A 115 5.21 0.13 -9.31
N PRO A 116 5.96 0.93 -10.07
CA PRO A 116 7.03 1.73 -9.50
C PRO A 116 6.45 2.78 -8.54
N GLU A 117 7.27 3.22 -7.59
CA GLU A 117 6.95 4.37 -6.77
C GLU A 117 6.84 5.62 -7.66
N SER A 118 5.62 6.08 -7.86
CA SER A 118 5.31 7.15 -8.81
C SER A 118 4.44 8.23 -8.18
N GLY A 119 4.39 9.40 -8.82
CA GLY A 119 3.49 10.49 -8.40
C GLY A 119 2.01 10.10 -8.43
N ALA A 120 1.57 9.19 -9.31
CA ALA A 120 0.20 8.67 -9.34
C ALA A 120 -0.10 7.83 -8.10
N LEU A 121 0.81 6.91 -7.75
CA LEU A 121 0.72 6.08 -6.54
C LEU A 121 0.74 6.95 -5.28
N ALA A 122 1.69 7.88 -5.17
CA ALA A 122 1.80 8.78 -4.03
C ALA A 122 0.54 9.65 -3.81
N ARG A 123 -0.09 10.11 -4.90
CA ARG A 123 -1.37 10.83 -4.82
C ARG A 123 -2.51 9.94 -4.33
N ALA A 124 -2.65 8.74 -4.89
CA ALA A 124 -3.68 7.79 -4.47
C ALA A 124 -3.49 7.37 -2.99
N ALA A 125 -2.26 7.23 -2.54
CA ALA A 125 -1.91 6.92 -1.16
C ALA A 125 -2.18 8.08 -0.19
N SER A 126 -2.30 9.32 -0.67
CA SER A 126 -2.62 10.50 0.17
C SER A 126 -1.72 10.65 1.41
N GLY A 127 -0.41 10.44 1.23
CA GLY A 127 0.60 10.48 2.30
C GLY A 127 0.91 9.13 2.96
N ALA A 128 0.07 8.11 2.80
CA ALA A 128 0.29 6.79 3.39
C ALA A 128 1.56 6.08 2.87
N LEU A 129 2.03 6.41 1.68
CA LEU A 129 3.30 5.93 1.14
C LEU A 129 4.49 6.27 2.06
N GLU A 130 4.41 7.36 2.78
CA GLU A 130 5.48 7.85 3.65
C GLU A 130 5.47 7.23 5.06
N ILE A 131 4.41 6.48 5.42
CA ILE A 131 4.22 5.98 6.78
C ILE A 131 3.95 4.47 6.84
N VAL A 132 3.46 3.84 5.76
CA VAL A 132 3.19 2.41 5.73
C VAL A 132 4.39 1.68 5.11
N PRO A 133 5.03 0.75 5.82
CA PRO A 133 6.08 -0.08 5.25
C PRO A 133 5.60 -0.80 3.99
N TRP A 134 6.32 -0.61 2.89
CA TRP A 134 6.04 -1.31 1.62
C TRP A 134 7.22 -2.18 1.22
N VAL A 135 7.07 -3.47 1.46
CA VAL A 135 8.08 -4.49 1.16
C VAL A 135 7.89 -5.03 -0.25
N ARG A 136 8.97 -5.09 -1.01
CA ARG A 136 9.01 -5.69 -2.34
C ARG A 136 9.81 -6.98 -2.29
N VAL A 137 9.21 -8.09 -2.71
CA VAL A 137 9.85 -9.41 -2.69
C VAL A 137 10.02 -9.97 -4.09
N VAL A 138 11.07 -10.72 -4.32
CA VAL A 138 11.32 -11.38 -5.61
C VAL A 138 10.36 -12.56 -5.82
N ASN A 139 10.09 -13.33 -4.76
CA ASN A 139 9.25 -14.52 -4.80
C ASN A 139 8.17 -14.45 -3.73
N LEU A 140 6.91 -14.26 -4.17
CA LEU A 140 5.79 -14.10 -3.25
C LEU A 140 5.45 -15.39 -2.48
N ALA A 141 5.59 -16.57 -3.10
CA ALA A 141 5.35 -17.84 -2.43
C ALA A 141 6.31 -18.04 -1.26
N ARG A 142 7.62 -17.81 -1.49
CA ARG A 142 8.62 -17.86 -0.42
C ARG A 142 8.34 -16.84 0.69
N ALA A 143 7.93 -15.63 0.31
CA ALA A 143 7.56 -14.60 1.29
C ALA A 143 6.36 -15.04 2.15
N LEU A 144 5.38 -15.72 1.55
CA LEU A 144 4.24 -16.29 2.28
C LEU A 144 4.68 -17.37 3.28
N ASP A 145 5.68 -18.18 2.95
CA ASP A 145 6.24 -19.15 3.89
C ASP A 145 6.95 -18.47 5.06
N GLU A 146 7.78 -17.45 4.80
CA GLU A 146 8.43 -16.64 5.84
C GLU A 146 7.38 -15.94 6.76
N ILE A 147 6.28 -15.47 6.19
CA ILE A 147 5.16 -14.86 6.93
C ILE A 147 4.47 -15.91 7.84
N ALA A 148 4.30 -17.15 7.36
CA ALA A 148 3.74 -18.24 8.17
C ALA A 148 4.67 -18.61 9.33
N GLU A 149 5.96 -18.74 9.06
CA GLU A 149 6.99 -19.03 10.09
C GLU A 149 7.02 -17.95 11.17
N ALA A 150 6.72 -16.70 10.81
CA ALA A 150 6.56 -15.58 11.75
C ALA A 150 5.23 -15.61 12.53
N GLY A 151 4.37 -16.61 12.33
CA GLY A 151 3.13 -16.83 13.07
C GLY A 151 1.90 -16.10 12.54
N PHE A 152 1.91 -15.69 11.28
CA PHE A 152 0.71 -15.14 10.63
C PHE A 152 -0.13 -16.23 9.99
N TRP A 153 -1.44 -16.13 10.15
CA TRP A 153 -2.44 -16.91 9.44
C TRP A 153 -2.78 -16.21 8.12
N ARG A 154 -2.47 -16.87 7.01
CA ARG A 154 -2.59 -16.32 5.66
C ARG A 154 -3.98 -16.60 5.11
N ILE A 155 -4.79 -15.55 4.94
CA ILE A 155 -6.16 -15.66 4.41
C ILE A 155 -6.20 -15.08 3.01
N GLY A 156 -6.39 -15.95 2.01
CA GLY A 156 -6.58 -15.56 0.61
C GLY A 156 -8.03 -15.11 0.35
N LEU A 157 -8.19 -13.91 -0.20
CA LEU A 157 -9.51 -13.38 -0.55
C LEU A 157 -9.90 -13.78 -1.98
N THR A 158 -10.98 -14.56 -2.09
CA THR A 158 -11.56 -14.97 -3.38
C THR A 158 -13.07 -15.10 -3.27
N GLY A 159 -13.80 -14.69 -4.30
CA GLY A 159 -15.26 -14.82 -4.36
C GLY A 159 -15.75 -16.27 -4.37
N ALA A 160 -14.90 -17.23 -4.77
CA ALA A 160 -15.22 -18.65 -4.84
C ALA A 160 -15.15 -19.38 -3.48
N ALA A 161 -14.67 -18.73 -2.42
CA ALA A 161 -14.55 -19.36 -1.11
C ALA A 161 -15.90 -19.65 -0.47
N ASN A 162 -15.98 -20.77 0.25
CA ASN A 162 -17.20 -21.19 0.94
C ASN A 162 -17.49 -20.40 2.22
N GLN A 163 -16.45 -19.97 2.92
CA GLN A 163 -16.56 -19.24 4.18
C GLN A 163 -16.34 -17.74 3.98
N THR A 164 -16.90 -16.95 4.88
CA THR A 164 -16.68 -15.50 4.91
C THR A 164 -15.36 -15.16 5.62
N LEU A 165 -14.83 -13.97 5.34
CA LEU A 165 -13.62 -13.46 6.03
C LEU A 165 -13.81 -13.46 7.56
N ALA A 166 -14.98 -13.08 8.05
CA ALA A 166 -15.26 -13.07 9.49
C ALA A 166 -15.20 -14.48 10.12
N GLN A 167 -15.56 -15.53 9.38
CA GLN A 167 -15.45 -16.92 9.82
C GLN A 167 -14.02 -17.46 9.78
N ALA A 168 -13.22 -17.03 8.77
CA ALA A 168 -11.83 -17.43 8.62
C ALA A 168 -10.89 -16.75 9.65
N MET A 169 -11.25 -15.56 10.09
CA MET A 169 -10.48 -14.80 11.09
C MET A 169 -10.64 -15.41 12.48
N GLY A 170 -9.69 -16.23 12.93
CA GLY A 170 -9.52 -16.65 14.33
C GLY A 170 -8.77 -15.64 15.19
N ASP A 171 -8.14 -16.08 16.27
CA ASP A 171 -7.35 -15.24 17.19
C ASP A 171 -5.89 -15.02 16.74
N ALA A 172 -5.47 -15.63 15.64
CA ALA A 172 -4.12 -15.52 15.12
C ALA A 172 -3.82 -14.12 14.55
N ARG A 173 -2.54 -13.81 14.36
CA ARG A 173 -2.09 -12.68 13.55
C ARG A 173 -2.46 -12.96 12.09
N ILE A 174 -2.96 -11.96 11.37
CA ILE A 174 -3.52 -12.19 10.03
C ILE A 174 -2.66 -11.55 8.96
N ALA A 175 -2.45 -12.32 7.90
CA ALA A 175 -1.95 -11.84 6.61
C ALA A 175 -3.06 -11.96 5.57
N LEU A 176 -3.56 -10.83 5.09
CA LEU A 176 -4.60 -10.76 4.06
C LEU A 176 -3.97 -10.81 2.68
N VAL A 177 -4.29 -11.83 1.89
CA VAL A 177 -3.74 -12.02 0.54
C VAL A 177 -4.82 -11.69 -0.49
N LEU A 178 -4.53 -10.73 -1.36
CA LEU A 178 -5.44 -10.25 -2.39
C LEU A 178 -4.78 -10.38 -3.77
N GLY A 179 -5.53 -10.92 -4.73
CA GLY A 179 -5.10 -11.02 -6.12
C GLY A 179 -5.54 -9.84 -6.98
N ALA A 180 -5.07 -9.81 -8.23
CA ALA A 180 -5.44 -8.80 -9.22
C ALA A 180 -6.94 -8.82 -9.53
N GLU A 181 -7.46 -7.69 -10.02
CA GLU A 181 -8.84 -7.61 -10.51
C GLU A 181 -9.05 -8.54 -11.71
N GLY A 182 -10.15 -9.28 -11.70
CA GLY A 182 -10.53 -10.21 -12.76
C GLY A 182 -9.82 -11.56 -12.67
N GLU A 183 -8.50 -11.60 -12.60
CA GLU A 183 -7.73 -12.85 -12.57
C GLU A 183 -7.63 -13.47 -11.16
N GLY A 184 -7.78 -12.66 -10.11
CA GLY A 184 -7.63 -13.11 -8.73
C GLY A 184 -6.17 -13.41 -8.35
N MET A 185 -5.98 -14.28 -7.36
CA MET A 185 -4.67 -14.78 -6.95
C MET A 185 -4.18 -15.87 -7.91
N ARG A 186 -2.89 -15.92 -8.15
CA ARG A 186 -2.28 -17.05 -8.88
C ARG A 186 -2.47 -18.35 -8.10
N PRO A 187 -2.62 -19.50 -8.78
CA PRO A 187 -2.77 -20.80 -8.12
C PRO A 187 -1.65 -21.09 -7.10
N ASN A 188 -0.42 -20.70 -7.42
CA ASN A 188 0.70 -20.88 -6.50
C ASN A 188 0.60 -20.00 -5.24
N THR A 189 0.09 -18.78 -5.37
CA THR A 189 -0.17 -17.88 -4.23
C THR A 189 -1.29 -18.42 -3.36
N GLU A 190 -2.37 -18.89 -3.99
CA GLU A 190 -3.51 -19.50 -3.32
C GLU A 190 -3.13 -20.74 -2.52
N ALA A 191 -2.26 -21.61 -3.09
CA ALA A 191 -1.75 -22.82 -2.43
C ALA A 191 -0.91 -22.54 -1.17
N HIS A 192 -0.38 -21.32 -1.02
CA HIS A 192 0.37 -20.89 0.17
C HIS A 192 -0.51 -20.15 1.20
N CYS A 193 -1.81 -20.03 0.96
CA CYS A 193 -2.74 -19.53 1.96
C CYS A 193 -3.18 -20.66 2.90
N ASP A 194 -3.35 -20.37 4.18
CA ASP A 194 -3.87 -21.33 5.16
C ASP A 194 -5.37 -21.53 4.99
N GLU A 195 -6.06 -20.46 4.60
CA GLU A 195 -7.49 -20.48 4.32
C GLU A 195 -7.84 -19.55 3.16
N LEU A 196 -8.97 -19.88 2.51
CA LEU A 196 -9.62 -19.01 1.53
C LEU A 196 -10.91 -18.46 2.11
N ALA A 197 -11.16 -17.18 1.91
CA ALA A 197 -12.34 -16.52 2.41
C ALA A 197 -12.91 -15.54 1.39
N ARG A 198 -14.20 -15.26 1.50
CA ARG A 198 -14.89 -14.27 0.68
C ARG A 198 -15.42 -13.11 1.51
N LEU A 199 -15.55 -11.96 0.91
CA LEU A 199 -16.37 -10.89 1.45
C LEU A 199 -17.85 -11.19 1.15
N PRO A 200 -18.77 -10.98 2.11
CA PRO A 200 -20.19 -11.22 1.89
C PRO A 200 -20.81 -10.08 1.07
N ILE A 201 -20.64 -10.13 -0.24
CA ILE A 201 -21.23 -9.18 -1.19
C ILE A 201 -22.49 -9.73 -1.85
N SER A 202 -23.31 -8.83 -2.41
CA SER A 202 -24.50 -9.21 -3.16
C SER A 202 -24.15 -10.03 -4.40
N PRO A 203 -24.90 -11.11 -4.72
CA PRO A 203 -24.69 -11.90 -5.92
C PRO A 203 -24.98 -11.12 -7.23
N ARG A 204 -25.48 -9.89 -7.12
CA ARG A 204 -25.67 -8.98 -8.28
C ARG A 204 -24.36 -8.39 -8.80
N VAL A 205 -23.30 -8.49 -8.02
CA VAL A 205 -21.96 -7.95 -8.35
C VAL A 205 -20.98 -9.12 -8.27
N GLU A 206 -20.18 -9.30 -9.31
CA GLU A 206 -19.23 -10.38 -9.41
C GLU A 206 -18.06 -10.22 -8.44
N SER A 207 -17.52 -9.01 -8.34
CA SER A 207 -16.39 -8.70 -7.47
C SER A 207 -16.38 -7.22 -7.06
N LEU A 208 -15.55 -6.89 -6.09
CA LEU A 208 -15.21 -5.51 -5.74
C LEU A 208 -13.87 -5.14 -6.37
N ASN A 209 -13.69 -3.84 -6.66
CA ASN A 209 -12.35 -3.31 -6.89
C ASN A 209 -11.42 -3.71 -5.73
N ILE A 210 -10.19 -4.07 -6.05
CA ILE A 210 -9.24 -4.61 -5.05
C ILE A 210 -9.00 -3.65 -3.89
N SER A 211 -8.94 -2.35 -4.13
CA SER A 211 -8.72 -1.38 -3.06
C SER A 211 -9.91 -1.31 -2.10
N ASN A 212 -11.13 -1.47 -2.60
CA ASN A 212 -12.33 -1.55 -1.78
C ASN A 212 -12.37 -2.86 -0.98
N ALA A 213 -12.01 -3.98 -1.61
CA ALA A 213 -11.91 -5.27 -0.93
C ALA A 213 -10.87 -5.23 0.20
N ALA A 214 -9.70 -4.64 -0.07
CA ALA A 214 -8.65 -4.46 0.93
C ALA A 214 -9.11 -3.57 2.11
N ALA A 215 -9.81 -2.47 1.83
CA ALA A 215 -10.33 -1.58 2.87
C ALA A 215 -11.34 -2.28 3.79
N ILE A 216 -12.26 -3.05 3.21
CA ILE A 216 -13.26 -3.83 3.98
C ILE A 216 -12.56 -4.91 4.81
N ALA A 217 -11.60 -5.62 4.24
CA ALA A 217 -10.87 -6.67 4.93
C ALA A 217 -10.02 -6.13 6.08
N LEU A 218 -9.34 -5.00 5.87
CA LEU A 218 -8.57 -4.30 6.90
C LEU A 218 -9.47 -3.78 8.02
N TYR A 219 -10.62 -3.18 7.68
CA TYR A 219 -11.60 -2.76 8.67
C TYR A 219 -12.08 -3.94 9.52
N ALA A 220 -12.42 -5.06 8.90
CA ALA A 220 -12.85 -6.28 9.60
C ALA A 220 -11.73 -6.81 10.53
N ALA A 221 -10.48 -6.81 10.07
CA ALA A 221 -9.32 -7.22 10.87
C ALA A 221 -9.08 -6.28 12.06
N ALA A 222 -9.17 -4.96 11.86
CA ALA A 222 -8.98 -3.96 12.92
C ALA A 222 -10.12 -3.96 13.95
N ALA A 223 -11.34 -4.25 13.54
CA ALA A 223 -12.51 -4.31 14.41
C ALA A 223 -12.53 -5.56 15.34
N ARG A 224 -11.78 -6.59 15.00
CA ARG A 224 -11.71 -7.86 15.75
C ARG A 224 -11.08 -7.73 17.15
N GLY A 225 -10.23 -6.75 17.35
CA GLY A 225 -9.49 -6.53 18.61
C GLY A 225 -10.12 -5.52 19.55
N LYS A 226 -11.28 -4.99 19.18
CA LYS A 226 -12.06 -4.02 19.99
C LYS A 226 -13.35 -4.64 20.44
#